data_8ff1a695b9a9c7e519c7baadcabe2791
#
_entry.id   8ff1a695b9a9c7e519c7baadcabe2791
#
_cell.length_a   1.000
_cell.length_b   1.000
_cell.length_c   1.000
_cell.angle_alpha   90.00
_cell.angle_beta   90.00
_cell.angle_gamma   90.00
#
_symmetry.space_group_name_H-M   'P 1'
#
loop_
_entity.id
_entity.type
_entity.pdbx_description
1 polymer ?
#
loop_
_entity_poly.entity_id
_entity_poly.type
_entity_poly.pdbx_seq_one_letter_code
_entity_poly.pdbx_strand_id
1 'polypeptide(L)'
;TLAESTTVPSVRKTVLEKYEIEVPSLVEQEEIEKKLTLTQKIIEKRRQELSYLDEIIKARFVEMFGTLDIPTQAFEKATLKELCNKITDGKHGGCKSEVGTERYFVGAREIYDDDVHYESAPEINIEEFEKDYKRCNVEIGDFLIVNTGATIGKSAIACDKRTEHTLLQKSVALLKVKKDVLNPIFLKWCYRVNTKMYMVENASAQPNLLLSKINATVIYVPDIELQNQFADFVHQVDKSKVAVQKALDETQMLFDSLMQEYFG
;
A
#
# COMPACT_ATOMS: atom_id res chain seq x y z
N THR A 1 -8.59 30.05 18.91
CA THR A 1 -8.58 28.67 19.46
C THR A 1 -9.13 28.70 20.88
N LEU A 2 -10.17 27.89 21.16
CA LEU A 2 -10.84 27.83 22.47
C LEU A 2 -10.07 26.98 23.51
N ALA A 3 -9.01 26.30 23.10
CA ALA A 3 -8.25 25.41 23.96
C ALA A 3 -7.08 26.12 24.66
N GLU A 4 -6.95 25.92 25.97
CA GLU A 4 -5.79 26.36 26.75
C GLU A 4 -4.68 25.32 26.65
N SER A 5 -3.42 25.82 26.49
CA SER A 5 -2.22 24.99 26.40
C SER A 5 -1.84 24.39 27.75
N THR A 6 -2.31 23.21 28.00
CA THR A 6 -1.82 22.29 29.04
C THR A 6 -1.34 21.00 28.40
N THR A 7 -0.69 20.13 29.15
CA THR A 7 -0.19 18.81 28.66
C THR A 7 -1.30 17.98 27.96
N VAL A 8 -2.56 18.24 28.30
CA VAL A 8 -3.76 17.76 27.58
C VAL A 8 -4.61 18.98 27.24
N PRO A 9 -4.83 19.30 25.95
CA PRO A 9 -5.69 20.41 25.56
C PRO A 9 -7.10 20.24 26.14
N SER A 10 -7.60 21.25 26.84
CA SER A 10 -8.95 21.23 27.44
C SER A 10 -9.67 22.55 27.22
N VAL A 11 -10.99 22.49 27.10
CA VAL A 11 -11.85 23.66 26.99
C VAL A 11 -12.68 23.76 28.26
N ARG A 12 -12.61 24.91 28.95
CA ARG A 12 -13.38 25.14 30.19
C ARG A 12 -14.87 25.33 29.87
N LYS A 13 -15.73 24.73 30.69
CA LYS A 13 -17.19 24.87 30.57
C LYS A 13 -17.64 26.34 30.49
N THR A 14 -17.04 27.23 31.31
CA THR A 14 -17.34 28.66 31.33
C THR A 14 -16.98 29.43 30.05
N VAL A 15 -16.06 28.87 29.23
CA VAL A 15 -15.73 29.42 27.91
C VAL A 15 -16.76 28.96 26.89
N LEU A 16 -17.14 27.68 26.94
CA LEU A 16 -18.19 27.12 26.07
C LEU A 16 -19.55 27.80 26.28
N GLU A 17 -19.93 28.08 27.54
CA GLU A 17 -21.21 28.73 27.88
C GLU A 17 -21.32 30.18 27.33
N LYS A 18 -20.20 30.82 27.01
CA LYS A 18 -20.16 32.18 26.46
C LYS A 18 -19.96 32.20 24.93
N TYR A 19 -19.80 31.02 24.30
CA TYR A 19 -19.61 30.95 22.87
C TYR A 19 -20.97 31.03 22.16
N GLU A 20 -21.17 32.10 21.41
CA GLU A 20 -22.36 32.29 20.60
C GLU A 20 -22.21 31.63 19.26
N ILE A 21 -23.22 30.89 18.81
CA ILE A 21 -23.31 30.26 17.51
C ILE A 21 -24.56 30.77 16.79
N GLU A 22 -24.45 30.98 15.49
CA GLU A 22 -25.62 31.21 14.66
C GLU A 22 -26.37 29.89 14.47
N VAL A 23 -27.68 29.92 14.79
CA VAL A 23 -28.55 28.76 14.66
C VAL A 23 -29.49 28.98 13.48
N PRO A 24 -29.36 28.29 12.36
CA PRO A 24 -30.27 28.35 11.24
C PRO A 24 -31.70 27.97 11.64
N SER A 25 -32.70 28.34 10.84
CA SER A 25 -34.08 27.89 11.05
C SER A 25 -34.17 26.35 10.93
N LEU A 26 -35.18 25.75 11.54
CA LEU A 26 -35.36 24.27 11.49
C LEU A 26 -35.41 23.74 10.04
N VAL A 27 -36.03 24.48 9.15
CA VAL A 27 -36.09 24.08 7.71
C VAL A 27 -34.69 24.07 7.09
N GLU A 28 -33.89 25.10 7.36
CA GLU A 28 -32.49 25.15 6.87
C GLU A 28 -31.65 24.06 7.51
N GLN A 29 -31.82 23.75 8.80
CA GLN A 29 -31.12 22.64 9.45
C GLN A 29 -31.44 21.29 8.79
N GLU A 30 -32.71 21.02 8.47
CA GLU A 30 -33.15 19.81 7.78
C GLU A 30 -32.53 19.70 6.35
N GLU A 31 -32.45 20.83 5.63
CA GLU A 31 -31.79 20.85 4.31
C GLU A 31 -30.28 20.59 4.38
N ILE A 32 -29.60 21.22 5.36
CA ILE A 32 -28.17 21.02 5.63
C ILE A 32 -27.90 19.55 5.99
N GLU A 33 -28.65 19.01 6.96
CA GLU A 33 -28.54 17.60 7.38
C GLU A 33 -28.71 16.66 6.18
N LYS A 34 -29.73 16.90 5.37
CA LYS A 34 -30.00 16.07 4.18
C LYS A 34 -28.85 16.08 3.18
N LYS A 35 -28.27 17.24 2.89
CA LYS A 35 -27.13 17.38 1.97
C LYS A 35 -25.89 16.68 2.51
N LEU A 36 -25.52 16.93 3.78
CA LEU A 36 -24.35 16.33 4.41
C LEU A 36 -24.48 14.80 4.53
N THR A 37 -25.65 14.33 4.98
CA THR A 37 -25.93 12.89 5.09
C THR A 37 -25.86 12.19 3.73
N LEU A 38 -26.39 12.81 2.67
CA LEU A 38 -26.31 12.24 1.31
C LEU A 38 -24.86 12.16 0.82
N THR A 39 -24.08 13.22 1.00
CA THR A 39 -22.69 13.27 0.57
C THR A 39 -21.84 12.24 1.34
N GLN A 40 -22.04 12.13 2.65
CA GLN A 40 -21.39 11.13 3.48
C GLN A 40 -21.71 9.69 3.04
N LYS A 41 -22.98 9.40 2.75
CA LYS A 41 -23.38 8.09 2.20
C LYS A 41 -22.74 7.78 0.86
N ILE A 42 -22.53 8.77 0.00
CA ILE A 42 -21.81 8.57 -1.27
C ILE A 42 -20.34 8.23 -1.00
N ILE A 43 -19.67 8.94 -0.09
CA ILE A 43 -18.30 8.65 0.33
C ILE A 43 -18.17 7.21 0.85
N GLU A 44 -19.06 6.79 1.75
CA GLU A 44 -19.07 5.44 2.30
C GLU A 44 -19.26 4.37 1.20
N LYS A 45 -20.20 4.59 0.28
CA LYS A 45 -20.42 3.68 -0.85
C LYS A 45 -19.21 3.57 -1.78
N ARG A 46 -18.52 4.65 -2.08
CA ARG A 46 -17.32 4.63 -2.92
C ARG A 46 -16.15 3.89 -2.25
N ARG A 47 -15.98 4.06 -0.92
CA ARG A 47 -15.02 3.29 -0.14
C ARG A 47 -15.33 1.78 -0.19
N GLN A 48 -16.61 1.43 -0.08
CA GLN A 48 -17.09 0.07 -0.23
C GLN A 48 -16.83 -0.50 -1.63
N GLU A 49 -17.05 0.30 -2.67
CA GLU A 49 -16.80 -0.07 -4.07
C GLU A 49 -15.32 -0.39 -4.29
N LEU A 50 -14.39 0.42 -3.77
CA LEU A 50 -12.95 0.13 -3.82
C LEU A 50 -12.61 -1.20 -3.14
N SER A 51 -13.20 -1.49 -1.97
CA SER A 51 -13.02 -2.76 -1.29
C SER A 51 -13.54 -3.94 -2.10
N TYR A 52 -14.68 -3.81 -2.76
CA TYR A 52 -15.24 -4.86 -3.62
C TYR A 52 -14.37 -5.11 -4.86
N LEU A 53 -13.76 -4.09 -5.43
CA LEU A 53 -12.83 -4.25 -6.55
C LEU A 53 -11.62 -5.09 -6.16
N ASP A 54 -11.10 -4.96 -4.93
CA ASP A 54 -10.05 -5.83 -4.39
C ASP A 54 -10.52 -7.28 -4.20
N GLU A 55 -11.73 -7.46 -3.66
CA GLU A 55 -12.30 -8.80 -3.50
C GLU A 55 -12.55 -9.49 -4.84
N ILE A 56 -12.93 -8.75 -5.89
CA ILE A 56 -13.09 -9.27 -7.25
C ILE A 56 -11.77 -9.81 -7.80
N ILE A 57 -10.66 -9.07 -7.63
CA ILE A 57 -9.34 -9.56 -8.07
C ILE A 57 -8.94 -10.81 -7.30
N LYS A 58 -9.15 -10.82 -5.98
CA LYS A 58 -8.87 -11.97 -5.13
C LYS A 58 -9.69 -13.19 -5.53
N ALA A 59 -10.98 -13.00 -5.76
CA ALA A 59 -11.87 -14.08 -6.23
C ALA A 59 -11.41 -14.64 -7.58
N ARG A 60 -11.03 -13.76 -8.52
CA ARG A 60 -10.50 -14.16 -9.83
C ARG A 60 -9.18 -14.93 -9.71
N PHE A 61 -8.29 -14.51 -8.82
CA PHE A 61 -7.06 -15.26 -8.55
C PHE A 61 -7.37 -16.68 -8.07
N VAL A 62 -8.26 -16.81 -7.09
CA VAL A 62 -8.64 -18.11 -6.52
C VAL A 62 -9.38 -18.97 -7.54
N GLU A 63 -10.22 -18.40 -8.38
CA GLU A 63 -10.89 -19.09 -9.49
C GLU A 63 -9.89 -19.66 -10.51
N MET A 64 -8.89 -18.86 -10.89
CA MET A 64 -7.91 -19.27 -11.90
C MET A 64 -6.85 -20.24 -11.37
N PHE A 65 -6.40 -20.02 -10.12
CA PHE A 65 -5.20 -20.69 -9.61
C PHE A 65 -5.44 -21.48 -8.31
N GLY A 66 -6.48 -21.18 -7.55
CA GLY A 66 -6.69 -21.72 -6.20
C GLY A 66 -5.77 -21.07 -5.17
N THR A 67 -5.45 -21.82 -4.12
CA THR A 67 -4.46 -21.46 -3.11
C THR A 67 -3.25 -22.39 -3.20
N LEU A 68 -2.14 -22.08 -2.51
CA LEU A 68 -0.97 -22.98 -2.48
C LEU A 68 -1.30 -24.36 -1.89
N ASP A 69 -2.28 -24.42 -0.97
CA ASP A 69 -2.73 -25.66 -0.35
C ASP A 69 -3.72 -26.43 -1.27
N ILE A 70 -4.54 -25.70 -2.03
CA ILE A 70 -5.62 -26.26 -2.89
C ILE A 70 -5.55 -25.55 -4.26
N PRO A 71 -4.62 -25.91 -5.13
CA PRO A 71 -4.56 -25.35 -6.48
C PRO A 71 -5.70 -25.88 -7.35
N THR A 72 -6.12 -25.12 -8.37
CA THR A 72 -7.19 -25.52 -9.30
C THR A 72 -6.82 -26.70 -10.18
N GLN A 73 -5.51 -26.91 -10.40
CA GLN A 73 -4.95 -28.03 -11.18
C GLN A 73 -3.52 -28.33 -10.74
N ALA A 74 -2.94 -29.38 -11.26
CA ALA A 74 -1.54 -29.76 -11.00
C ALA A 74 -0.58 -28.84 -11.75
N PHE A 75 -0.24 -27.70 -11.15
CA PHE A 75 0.81 -26.80 -11.64
C PHE A 75 2.20 -27.33 -11.25
N GLU A 76 3.21 -27.01 -12.05
CA GLU A 76 4.61 -27.17 -11.65
C GLU A 76 4.90 -26.32 -10.41
N LYS A 77 5.89 -26.73 -9.62
CA LYS A 77 6.29 -26.01 -8.40
C LYS A 77 7.76 -25.68 -8.46
N ALA A 78 8.10 -24.47 -8.02
CA ALA A 78 9.48 -24.02 -7.90
C ALA A 78 9.66 -23.12 -6.67
N THR A 79 10.90 -23.01 -6.21
CA THR A 79 11.26 -22.05 -5.14
C THR A 79 11.37 -20.64 -5.71
N LEU A 80 11.13 -19.62 -4.87
CA LEU A 80 11.35 -18.23 -5.29
C LEU A 80 12.82 -17.98 -5.68
N LYS A 81 13.78 -18.72 -5.10
CA LYS A 81 15.18 -18.66 -5.52
C LYS A 81 15.36 -19.06 -6.98
N GLU A 82 14.64 -20.07 -7.45
CA GLU A 82 14.70 -20.52 -8.86
C GLU A 82 13.98 -19.56 -9.80
N LEU A 83 12.93 -18.90 -9.33
CA LEU A 83 12.07 -18.00 -10.10
C LEU A 83 12.56 -16.54 -10.16
N CYS A 84 13.58 -16.18 -9.38
CA CYS A 84 14.12 -14.83 -9.33
C CYS A 84 15.58 -14.80 -9.80
N ASN A 85 15.93 -13.70 -10.46
CA ASN A 85 17.32 -13.38 -10.79
C ASN A 85 18.08 -12.89 -9.54
N LYS A 86 17.37 -12.25 -8.60
CA LYS A 86 17.94 -11.70 -7.37
C LYS A 86 16.87 -11.63 -6.29
N ILE A 87 17.24 -12.04 -5.06
CA ILE A 87 16.48 -11.82 -3.85
C ILE A 87 17.43 -11.22 -2.82
N THR A 88 17.16 -10.03 -2.35
CA THR A 88 17.99 -9.32 -1.38
C THR A 88 17.15 -8.39 -0.51
N ASP A 89 17.71 -7.85 0.56
CA ASP A 89 17.12 -6.75 1.33
C ASP A 89 17.90 -5.45 1.09
N GLY A 90 17.35 -4.34 1.57
CA GLY A 90 17.97 -3.03 1.45
C GLY A 90 19.18 -2.81 2.36
N LYS A 91 19.65 -1.59 2.40
CA LYS A 91 20.80 -1.15 3.22
C LYS A 91 20.53 -1.34 4.70
N HIS A 92 21.52 -1.91 5.40
CA HIS A 92 21.53 -1.97 6.85
C HIS A 92 22.04 -0.64 7.43
N GLY A 93 21.32 -0.09 8.40
CA GLY A 93 21.60 1.24 8.97
C GLY A 93 20.86 2.36 8.26
N GLY A 94 21.07 3.59 8.74
CA GLY A 94 20.47 4.80 8.19
C GLY A 94 21.27 5.38 7.02
N CYS A 95 20.70 6.42 6.44
CA CYS A 95 21.37 7.33 5.52
C CYS A 95 21.29 8.76 6.05
N LYS A 96 22.25 9.59 5.67
CA LYS A 96 22.20 11.02 5.94
C LYS A 96 21.11 11.65 5.09
N SER A 97 20.17 12.34 5.75
CA SER A 97 19.12 13.07 5.06
C SER A 97 19.68 14.29 4.36
N GLU A 98 19.25 14.53 3.12
CA GLU A 98 19.59 15.70 2.32
C GLU A 98 18.45 15.99 1.34
N VAL A 99 17.78 17.12 1.50
CA VAL A 99 16.61 17.53 0.73
C VAL A 99 17.02 18.07 -0.65
N GLY A 100 16.23 17.78 -1.68
CA GLY A 100 16.44 18.28 -3.05
C GLY A 100 17.38 17.40 -3.89
N THR A 101 17.73 16.21 -3.41
CA THR A 101 18.61 15.26 -4.12
C THR A 101 17.87 14.37 -5.09
N GLU A 102 16.56 14.26 -4.94
CA GLU A 102 15.70 13.28 -5.65
C GLU A 102 16.23 11.84 -5.52
N ARG A 103 16.85 11.51 -4.39
CA ARG A 103 17.31 10.17 -4.02
C ARG A 103 16.56 9.72 -2.77
N TYR A 104 15.76 8.66 -2.87
CA TYR A 104 14.78 8.28 -1.86
C TYR A 104 15.24 7.06 -1.07
N PHE A 105 15.00 7.09 0.25
CA PHE A 105 15.29 5.97 1.15
C PHE A 105 14.00 5.31 1.61
N VAL A 106 13.58 4.26 0.90
CA VAL A 106 12.29 3.60 1.08
C VAL A 106 12.41 2.43 2.06
N GLY A 107 11.61 2.46 3.10
CA GLY A 107 11.48 1.41 4.12
C GLY A 107 10.06 0.88 4.24
N ALA A 108 9.80 0.17 5.34
CA ALA A 108 8.50 -0.44 5.62
C ALA A 108 7.36 0.58 5.78
N ARG A 109 7.66 1.82 6.13
CA ARG A 109 6.66 2.90 6.32
C ARG A 109 6.12 3.45 5.02
N GLU A 110 6.92 3.41 3.98
CA GLU A 110 6.62 3.93 2.65
C GLU A 110 5.95 2.89 1.75
N ILE A 111 5.76 1.63 2.24
CA ILE A 111 5.05 0.57 1.50
C ILE A 111 3.72 0.29 2.19
N TYR A 112 2.64 0.78 1.57
CA TYR A 112 1.26 0.53 1.99
C TYR A 112 0.31 0.69 0.78
N ASP A 113 -0.92 0.23 0.92
CA ASP A 113 -1.94 0.27 -0.14
C ASP A 113 -1.44 -0.25 -1.49
N ASP A 114 -0.56 -1.28 -1.45
CA ASP A 114 0.06 -1.93 -2.61
C ASP A 114 0.99 -1.06 -3.45
N ASP A 115 1.42 0.09 -2.93
CA ASP A 115 2.25 1.06 -3.63
C ASP A 115 3.43 1.53 -2.78
N VAL A 116 4.36 2.25 -3.42
CA VAL A 116 5.48 2.95 -2.78
C VAL A 116 5.17 4.42 -2.68
N HIS A 117 5.04 4.94 -1.46
CA HIS A 117 4.66 6.33 -1.19
C HIS A 117 5.90 7.21 -1.03
N TYR A 118 6.33 7.79 -2.12
CA TYR A 118 7.53 8.63 -2.20
C TYR A 118 7.37 9.99 -1.52
N GLU A 119 6.13 10.48 -1.33
CA GLU A 119 5.83 11.76 -0.67
C GLU A 119 6.27 11.77 0.80
N SER A 120 6.29 10.58 1.42
CA SER A 120 6.76 10.39 2.81
C SER A 120 8.19 9.85 2.90
N ALA A 121 8.78 9.43 1.78
CA ALA A 121 10.11 8.87 1.75
C ALA A 121 11.17 9.96 1.97
N PRO A 122 12.10 9.80 2.94
CA PRO A 122 13.16 10.77 3.14
C PRO A 122 14.11 10.79 1.93
N GLU A 123 14.50 12.00 1.51
CA GLU A 123 15.60 12.18 0.57
C GLU A 123 16.93 12.04 1.28
N ILE A 124 17.91 11.49 0.59
CA ILE A 124 19.22 11.13 1.13
C ILE A 124 20.38 11.68 0.29
N ASN A 125 21.53 11.76 0.94
CA ASN A 125 22.77 12.20 0.32
C ASN A 125 23.15 11.35 -0.91
N ILE A 126 23.55 12.00 -1.99
CA ILE A 126 23.85 11.39 -3.28
C ILE A 126 25.01 10.39 -3.18
N GLU A 127 26.09 10.73 -2.46
CA GLU A 127 27.26 9.84 -2.33
C GLU A 127 26.90 8.55 -1.60
N GLU A 128 26.06 8.64 -0.55
CA GLU A 128 25.58 7.46 0.16
C GLU A 128 24.63 6.62 -0.70
N PHE A 129 23.80 7.26 -1.52
CA PHE A 129 22.95 6.57 -2.49
C PHE A 129 23.80 5.79 -3.49
N GLU A 130 24.76 6.42 -4.18
CA GLU A 130 25.58 5.79 -5.19
C GLU A 130 26.42 4.63 -4.64
N LYS A 131 26.94 4.78 -3.41
CA LYS A 131 27.70 3.74 -2.72
C LYS A 131 26.91 2.46 -2.53
N ASP A 132 25.64 2.56 -2.09
CA ASP A 132 24.86 1.43 -1.66
C ASP A 132 23.80 0.97 -2.70
N TYR A 133 23.54 1.79 -3.74
CA TYR A 133 22.52 1.54 -4.77
C TYR A 133 22.66 0.17 -5.43
N LYS A 134 23.89 -0.26 -5.73
CA LYS A 134 24.19 -1.54 -6.39
C LYS A 134 23.71 -2.76 -5.61
N ARG A 135 23.47 -2.61 -4.30
CA ARG A 135 22.95 -3.69 -3.46
C ARG A 135 21.58 -4.17 -3.96
N CYS A 136 20.66 -3.27 -4.22
CA CYS A 136 19.31 -3.55 -4.71
C CYS A 136 19.17 -3.26 -6.20
N ASN A 137 19.61 -2.10 -6.66
CA ASN A 137 19.43 -1.65 -8.05
C ASN A 137 17.96 -1.79 -8.47
N VAL A 138 17.08 -1.08 -7.74
CA VAL A 138 15.62 -1.21 -7.93
C VAL A 138 15.24 -0.77 -9.34
N GLU A 139 14.44 -1.57 -10.02
CA GLU A 139 13.97 -1.35 -11.39
C GLU A 139 12.45 -1.45 -11.47
N ILE A 140 11.87 -0.84 -12.49
CA ILE A 140 10.42 -0.93 -12.74
C ILE A 140 10.03 -2.40 -12.97
N GLY A 141 9.01 -2.83 -12.22
CA GLY A 141 8.52 -4.20 -12.21
C GLY A 141 9.12 -5.10 -11.14
N ASP A 142 10.06 -4.60 -10.34
CA ASP A 142 10.55 -5.34 -9.18
C ASP A 142 9.45 -5.49 -8.12
N PHE A 143 9.39 -6.66 -7.49
CA PHE A 143 8.48 -6.91 -6.38
C PHE A 143 9.18 -6.59 -5.06
N LEU A 144 8.55 -5.72 -4.27
CA LEU A 144 9.01 -5.27 -2.97
C LEU A 144 8.09 -5.83 -1.89
N ILE A 145 8.67 -6.38 -0.81
CA ILE A 145 7.90 -6.87 0.34
C ILE A 145 8.53 -6.42 1.65
N VAL A 146 7.70 -5.93 2.55
CA VAL A 146 8.15 -5.63 3.92
C VAL A 146 8.48 -6.94 4.63
N ASN A 147 9.74 -7.09 5.03
CA ASN A 147 10.27 -8.31 5.64
C ASN A 147 10.57 -8.17 7.14
N THR A 148 10.47 -6.95 7.69
CA THR A 148 10.76 -6.70 9.12
C THR A 148 9.78 -5.68 9.71
N GLY A 149 9.27 -5.96 10.91
CA GLY A 149 8.41 -5.05 11.69
C GLY A 149 6.93 -5.43 11.67
N ALA A 150 6.08 -4.53 12.18
CA ALA A 150 4.65 -4.78 12.37
C ALA A 150 3.84 -4.93 11.06
N THR A 151 4.41 -4.50 9.93
CA THR A 151 3.75 -4.49 8.61
C THR A 151 4.31 -5.54 7.65
N ILE A 152 4.92 -6.62 8.19
CA ILE A 152 5.42 -7.74 7.38
C ILE A 152 4.32 -8.25 6.44
N GLY A 153 4.70 -8.48 5.18
CA GLY A 153 3.80 -8.97 4.13
C GLY A 153 3.16 -7.86 3.31
N LYS A 154 3.17 -6.59 3.75
CA LYS A 154 2.83 -5.49 2.85
C LYS A 154 3.81 -5.47 1.69
N SER A 155 3.29 -5.25 0.48
CA SER A 155 4.10 -5.37 -0.74
C SER A 155 3.67 -4.35 -1.78
N ALA A 156 4.58 -4.05 -2.70
CA ALA A 156 4.33 -3.20 -3.85
C ALA A 156 5.09 -3.74 -5.07
N ILE A 157 4.66 -3.34 -6.26
CA ILE A 157 5.46 -3.48 -7.47
C ILE A 157 6.01 -2.10 -7.79
N ALA A 158 7.31 -1.99 -7.93
CA ALA A 158 7.98 -0.75 -8.27
C ALA A 158 7.53 -0.28 -9.66
N CYS A 159 6.80 0.83 -9.76
CA CYS A 159 6.20 1.32 -11.00
C CYS A 159 6.31 2.85 -11.19
N ASP A 160 6.74 3.58 -10.18
CA ASP A 160 6.93 5.03 -10.22
C ASP A 160 8.23 5.41 -10.96
N LYS A 161 8.27 6.57 -11.59
CA LYS A 161 9.46 7.13 -12.24
C LYS A 161 10.65 7.34 -11.29
N ARG A 162 10.39 7.45 -9.96
CA ARG A 162 11.40 7.57 -8.90
C ARG A 162 12.04 6.23 -8.51
N THR A 163 11.56 5.13 -9.07
CA THR A 163 12.05 3.77 -8.77
C THR A 163 13.55 3.63 -8.91
N GLU A 164 14.13 4.12 -10.01
CA GLU A 164 15.56 4.03 -10.29
C GLU A 164 16.42 4.95 -9.39
N HIS A 165 15.77 5.83 -8.63
CA HIS A 165 16.37 6.72 -7.64
C HIS A 165 16.09 6.24 -6.20
N THR A 166 15.75 4.97 -6.03
CA THR A 166 15.33 4.38 -4.76
C THR A 166 16.44 3.52 -4.16
N LEU A 167 16.82 3.84 -2.93
CA LEU A 167 17.58 2.96 -2.06
C LEU A 167 16.65 2.33 -1.04
N LEU A 168 16.63 1.00 -0.95
CA LEU A 168 15.79 0.29 0.03
C LEU A 168 16.46 0.23 1.39
N GLN A 169 15.65 0.30 2.45
CA GLN A 169 16.04 -0.03 3.81
C GLN A 169 16.02 -1.56 4.03
N LYS A 170 16.78 -2.04 5.00
CA LYS A 170 16.80 -3.44 5.44
C LYS A 170 15.41 -4.05 5.68
N SER A 171 14.43 -3.23 6.05
CA SER A 171 13.05 -3.66 6.32
C SER A 171 12.25 -4.04 5.07
N VAL A 172 12.82 -3.88 3.88
CA VAL A 172 12.21 -4.20 2.60
C VAL A 172 13.08 -5.19 1.84
N ALA A 173 12.53 -6.34 1.50
CA ALA A 173 13.12 -7.29 0.58
C ALA A 173 12.68 -6.98 -0.85
N LEU A 174 13.62 -7.16 -1.77
CA LEU A 174 13.45 -7.00 -3.21
C LEU A 174 13.56 -8.36 -3.89
N LEU A 175 12.60 -8.66 -4.77
CA LEU A 175 12.59 -9.83 -5.62
C LEU A 175 12.57 -9.38 -7.10
N LYS A 176 13.69 -9.61 -7.79
CA LYS A 176 13.78 -9.44 -9.24
C LYS A 176 13.38 -10.75 -9.91
N VAL A 177 12.14 -10.84 -10.35
CA VAL A 177 11.60 -12.05 -10.95
C VAL A 177 12.16 -12.29 -12.37
N LYS A 178 12.24 -13.55 -12.79
CA LYS A 178 12.46 -13.94 -14.19
C LYS A 178 11.14 -13.75 -14.94
N LYS A 179 11.02 -12.65 -15.68
CA LYS A 179 9.76 -12.19 -16.31
C LYS A 179 9.22 -13.13 -17.39
N ASP A 180 10.07 -14.01 -17.92
CA ASP A 180 9.71 -15.07 -18.86
C ASP A 180 9.01 -16.26 -18.19
N VAL A 181 9.12 -16.39 -16.86
CA VAL A 181 8.55 -17.51 -16.08
C VAL A 181 7.56 -17.03 -15.01
N LEU A 182 7.78 -15.86 -14.44
CA LEU A 182 7.00 -15.35 -13.33
C LEU A 182 6.58 -13.89 -13.53
N ASN A 183 5.28 -13.65 -13.60
CA ASN A 183 4.72 -12.30 -13.65
C ASN A 183 4.69 -11.69 -12.23
N PRO A 184 5.22 -10.46 -12.01
CA PRO A 184 5.25 -9.84 -10.68
C PRO A 184 3.85 -9.58 -10.11
N ILE A 185 2.84 -9.34 -10.93
CA ILE A 185 1.44 -9.18 -10.48
C ILE A 185 0.89 -10.51 -9.95
N PHE A 186 1.15 -11.61 -10.66
CA PHE A 186 0.80 -12.94 -10.17
C PHE A 186 1.48 -13.23 -8.82
N LEU A 187 2.78 -12.95 -8.68
CA LEU A 187 3.51 -13.13 -7.43
C LEU A 187 2.91 -12.28 -6.29
N LYS A 188 2.60 -11.01 -6.53
CA LYS A 188 1.94 -10.12 -5.56
C LYS A 188 0.63 -10.74 -5.05
N TRP A 189 -0.21 -11.21 -5.95
CA TRP A 189 -1.49 -11.81 -5.57
C TRP A 189 -1.34 -13.20 -4.95
N CYS A 190 -0.32 -13.95 -5.34
CA CYS A 190 0.06 -15.19 -4.66
C CYS A 190 0.36 -14.94 -3.17
N TYR A 191 1.13 -13.89 -2.85
CA TYR A 191 1.38 -13.46 -1.47
C TYR A 191 0.10 -12.99 -0.76
N ARG A 192 -0.76 -12.20 -1.42
CA ARG A 192 -2.01 -11.69 -0.83
C ARG A 192 -3.01 -12.79 -0.47
N VAL A 193 -3.11 -13.81 -1.30
CA VAL A 193 -4.03 -14.95 -1.09
C VAL A 193 -3.44 -15.96 -0.10
N ASN A 194 -2.12 -16.15 -0.12
CA ASN A 194 -1.45 -17.18 0.69
C ASN A 194 -0.60 -16.55 1.81
N THR A 195 -1.25 -16.00 2.82
CA THR A 195 -0.61 -15.28 3.93
C THR A 195 0.43 -16.10 4.69
N LYS A 196 0.33 -17.43 4.68
CA LYS A 196 1.34 -18.35 5.25
C LYS A 196 2.75 -18.15 4.69
N MET A 197 2.87 -17.57 3.47
CA MET A 197 4.18 -17.29 2.86
C MET A 197 5.02 -16.30 3.68
N TYR A 198 4.39 -15.39 4.40
CA TYR A 198 5.06 -14.35 5.20
C TYR A 198 4.70 -14.38 6.69
N MET A 199 3.73 -15.17 7.12
CA MET A 199 3.44 -15.32 8.55
C MET A 199 4.65 -15.89 9.27
N VAL A 200 5.03 -15.23 10.36
CA VAL A 200 6.14 -15.64 11.22
C VAL A 200 5.53 -16.21 12.49
N GLU A 201 5.72 -17.51 12.72
CA GLU A 201 5.13 -18.26 13.85
C GLU A 201 5.71 -17.87 15.24
N ASN A 202 6.80 -17.12 15.28
CA ASN A 202 7.45 -16.77 16.53
C ASN A 202 7.00 -15.42 17.07
N ALA A 203 6.50 -15.42 18.30
CA ALA A 203 6.14 -14.24 19.09
C ALA A 203 7.41 -13.46 19.56
N SER A 204 8.33 -13.14 18.65
CA SER A 204 9.42 -12.23 18.95
C SER A 204 8.91 -10.78 18.92
N ALA A 205 9.49 -9.92 19.76
CA ALA A 205 9.11 -8.50 19.82
C ALA A 205 9.30 -7.74 18.49
N GLN A 206 10.06 -8.29 17.56
CA GLN A 206 10.20 -7.85 16.17
C GLN A 206 10.10 -9.05 15.22
N PRO A 207 8.94 -9.29 14.62
CA PRO A 207 8.82 -10.32 13.59
C PRO A 207 9.76 -10.00 12.42
N ASN A 208 10.40 -11.04 11.85
CA ASN A 208 11.32 -10.91 10.73
C ASN A 208 11.11 -12.06 9.74
N LEU A 209 10.75 -11.74 8.52
CA LEU A 209 10.70 -12.67 7.41
C LEU A 209 12.10 -12.80 6.79
N LEU A 210 12.85 -13.82 7.19
CA LEU A 210 14.22 -14.04 6.75
C LEU A 210 14.33 -14.23 5.23
N LEU A 211 15.36 -13.68 4.61
CA LEU A 211 15.65 -13.91 3.18
C LEU A 211 15.80 -15.41 2.85
N SER A 212 16.32 -16.22 3.76
CA SER A 212 16.40 -17.67 3.60
C SER A 212 15.01 -18.30 3.47
N LYS A 213 14.02 -17.85 4.26
CA LYS A 213 12.63 -18.30 4.15
C LYS A 213 12.02 -17.85 2.81
N ILE A 214 12.22 -16.59 2.41
CA ILE A 214 11.76 -16.09 1.09
C ILE A 214 12.35 -16.96 -0.02
N ASN A 215 13.66 -17.17 -0.03
CA ASN A 215 14.33 -17.99 -1.04
C ASN A 215 13.79 -19.43 -1.11
N ALA A 216 13.51 -20.05 0.04
CA ALA A 216 13.01 -21.42 0.15
C ALA A 216 11.49 -21.56 -0.05
N THR A 217 10.77 -20.45 -0.15
CA THR A 217 9.32 -20.49 -0.37
C THR A 217 9.02 -21.13 -1.72
N VAL A 218 8.22 -22.20 -1.68
CA VAL A 218 7.75 -22.91 -2.88
C VAL A 218 6.39 -22.38 -3.29
N ILE A 219 6.25 -22.03 -4.55
CA ILE A 219 4.95 -21.67 -5.15
C ILE A 219 4.66 -22.57 -6.35
N TYR A 220 3.40 -22.67 -6.74
CA TYR A 220 3.06 -23.20 -8.05
C TYR A 220 3.29 -22.14 -9.12
N VAL A 221 3.65 -22.62 -10.34
CA VAL A 221 4.02 -21.76 -11.46
C VAL A 221 3.13 -22.13 -12.66
N PRO A 222 1.98 -21.46 -12.84
CA PRO A 222 1.17 -21.61 -14.04
C PRO A 222 1.96 -21.14 -15.28
N ASP A 223 1.53 -21.55 -16.46
CA ASP A 223 2.08 -21.03 -17.72
C ASP A 223 2.05 -19.49 -17.72
N ILE A 224 3.10 -18.87 -18.27
CA ILE A 224 3.25 -17.41 -18.23
C ILE A 224 2.08 -16.68 -18.93
N GLU A 225 1.49 -17.27 -19.95
CA GLU A 225 0.32 -16.77 -20.64
C GLU A 225 -0.90 -16.68 -19.73
N LEU A 226 -1.11 -17.68 -18.86
CA LEU A 226 -2.21 -17.67 -17.89
C LEU A 226 -1.97 -16.63 -16.78
N GLN A 227 -0.71 -16.47 -16.33
CA GLN A 227 -0.32 -15.43 -15.40
C GLN A 227 -0.56 -14.03 -16.00
N ASN A 228 -0.23 -13.84 -17.28
CA ASN A 228 -0.43 -12.58 -18.00
C ASN A 228 -1.93 -12.25 -18.18
N GLN A 229 -2.78 -13.24 -18.49
CA GLN A 229 -4.23 -13.06 -18.54
C GLN A 229 -4.79 -12.57 -17.22
N PHE A 230 -4.30 -13.09 -16.09
CA PHE A 230 -4.67 -12.57 -14.77
C PHE A 230 -4.15 -11.15 -14.56
N ALA A 231 -2.92 -10.85 -14.95
CA ALA A 231 -2.35 -9.51 -14.84
C ALA A 231 -3.15 -8.48 -15.66
N ASP A 232 -3.59 -8.83 -16.87
CA ASP A 232 -4.44 -7.98 -17.69
C ASP A 232 -5.79 -7.71 -17.03
N PHE A 233 -6.38 -8.72 -16.39
CA PHE A 233 -7.61 -8.53 -15.59
C PHE A 233 -7.38 -7.57 -14.43
N VAL A 234 -6.27 -7.73 -13.68
CA VAL A 234 -5.90 -6.80 -12.59
C VAL A 234 -5.78 -5.38 -13.11
N HIS A 235 -5.08 -5.16 -14.23
CA HIS A 235 -4.94 -3.84 -14.83
C HIS A 235 -6.27 -3.20 -15.24
N GLN A 236 -7.26 -4.00 -15.70
CA GLN A 236 -8.59 -3.48 -16.01
C GLN A 236 -9.32 -3.04 -14.75
N VAL A 237 -9.25 -3.83 -13.68
CA VAL A 237 -9.86 -3.48 -12.39
C VAL A 237 -9.18 -2.25 -11.77
N ASP A 238 -7.85 -2.15 -11.86
CA ASP A 238 -7.10 -1.01 -11.33
C ASP A 238 -7.46 0.31 -12.05
N LYS A 239 -7.73 0.28 -13.36
CA LYS A 239 -8.30 1.45 -14.08
C LYS A 239 -9.65 1.87 -13.47
N SER A 240 -10.50 0.92 -13.11
CA SER A 240 -11.78 1.20 -12.45
C SER A 240 -11.56 1.79 -11.06
N LYS A 241 -10.60 1.25 -10.28
CA LYS A 241 -10.24 1.82 -8.98
C LYS A 241 -9.79 3.27 -9.07
N VAL A 242 -8.95 3.62 -10.05
CA VAL A 242 -8.52 5.02 -10.26
C VAL A 242 -9.72 5.93 -10.52
N ALA A 243 -10.70 5.51 -11.31
CA ALA A 243 -11.91 6.30 -11.56
C ALA A 243 -12.76 6.48 -10.30
N VAL A 244 -12.94 5.39 -9.49
CA VAL A 244 -13.69 5.44 -8.23
C VAL A 244 -12.96 6.30 -7.20
N GLN A 245 -11.64 6.17 -7.08
CA GLN A 245 -10.82 6.98 -6.15
C GLN A 245 -10.94 8.46 -6.48
N LYS A 246 -10.78 8.84 -7.75
CA LYS A 246 -10.95 10.23 -8.17
C LYS A 246 -12.34 10.78 -7.80
N ALA A 247 -13.38 10.01 -8.03
CA ALA A 247 -14.73 10.43 -7.69
C ALA A 247 -14.97 10.45 -6.15
N LEU A 248 -14.27 9.62 -5.37
CA LEU A 248 -14.24 9.69 -3.91
C LEU A 248 -13.59 10.99 -3.44
N ASP A 249 -12.43 11.34 -3.99
CA ASP A 249 -11.69 12.56 -3.63
C ASP A 249 -12.51 13.82 -3.95
N GLU A 250 -13.14 13.87 -5.14
CA GLU A 250 -14.05 14.97 -5.53
C GLU A 250 -15.25 15.07 -4.57
N THR A 251 -15.81 13.94 -4.13
CA THR A 251 -16.95 13.93 -3.18
C THR A 251 -16.49 14.35 -1.78
N GLN A 252 -15.28 13.96 -1.36
CA GLN A 252 -14.71 14.41 -0.08
C GLN A 252 -14.48 15.93 -0.07
N MET A 253 -13.92 16.48 -1.14
CA MET A 253 -13.75 17.93 -1.29
C MET A 253 -15.10 18.68 -1.24
N LEU A 254 -16.14 18.13 -1.86
CA LEU A 254 -17.48 18.70 -1.75
C LEU A 254 -17.99 18.67 -0.31
N PHE A 255 -17.83 17.56 0.40
CA PHE A 255 -18.24 17.44 1.80
C PHE A 255 -17.51 18.46 2.68
N ASP A 256 -16.20 18.59 2.52
CA ASP A 256 -15.38 19.52 3.29
C ASP A 256 -15.77 20.99 2.98
N SER A 257 -16.10 21.30 1.73
CA SER A 257 -16.61 22.63 1.32
C SER A 257 -17.97 22.95 1.97
N LEU A 258 -18.89 21.99 1.99
CA LEU A 258 -20.17 22.14 2.65
C LEU A 258 -20.02 22.31 4.16
N MET A 259 -19.10 21.57 4.79
CA MET A 259 -18.79 21.73 6.21
C MET A 259 -18.25 23.13 6.51
N GLN A 260 -17.38 23.66 5.64
CA GLN A 260 -16.86 25.02 5.79
C GLN A 260 -17.94 26.07 5.55
N GLU A 261 -18.85 25.87 4.60
CA GLU A 261 -19.95 26.79 4.29
C GLU A 261 -20.95 26.89 5.45
N TYR A 262 -21.28 25.76 6.09
CA TYR A 262 -22.32 25.74 7.11
C TYR A 262 -21.83 25.91 8.56
N PHE A 263 -20.56 25.62 8.82
CA PHE A 263 -20.01 25.58 10.18
C PHE A 263 -18.66 26.29 10.34
N GLY A 264 -18.08 26.86 9.27
CA GLY A 264 -16.75 27.50 9.24
C GLY A 264 -16.76 29.02 9.39
#